data_8ea5329712845bdea397a948b427ca2f
#
_entry.id   8ea5329712845bdea397a948b427ca2f
#
_cell.length_a   1.000
_cell.length_b   1.000
_cell.length_c   1.000
_cell.angle_alpha   90.00
_cell.angle_beta   90.00
_cell.angle_gamma   90.00
#
_symmetry.space_group_name_H-M   'P 1'
#
loop_
_entity.id
_entity.type
_entity.pdbx_description
1 polymer ?
#
loop_
_entity_poly.entity_id
_entity_poly.type
_entity_poly.pdbx_seq_one_letter_code
_entity_poly.pdbx_strand_id
1 'polypeptide(L)'
;MAPRAHVLVAVKELHAAKTRLSGVFDTADRTGLVLSMLRDTLSVVRDVATVVGVTVVTPDPAVARLARSVGAHVYADPAPVAAENREDEAGTEHSLNAALSAAAEHVRRNERGVDVVALQADLPSLRGGEFREALAAARTGGRSVVVDHHGTGTAALFSCDPAVPLDPRFGPGSAKRHLESGARRLDGHWPGLRTDVDTADDLDAAQALGVGPATRAALDALAHTTPSRCGNE
;
A
#
# COMPACT_ATOMS: atom_id res chain seq x y z
N MET A 1 -9.41 -21.44 16.37
CA MET A 1 -9.62 -21.16 14.93
C MET A 1 -8.29 -20.80 14.32
N ALA A 2 -8.03 -21.19 13.06
CA ALA A 2 -6.84 -20.72 12.36
C ALA A 2 -6.85 -19.19 12.26
N PRO A 3 -5.71 -18.53 12.41
CA PRO A 3 -5.61 -17.07 12.33
C PRO A 3 -5.99 -16.58 10.93
N ARG A 4 -6.84 -15.56 10.86
CA ARG A 4 -7.38 -14.98 9.62
C ARG A 4 -7.07 -13.49 9.56
N ALA A 5 -6.68 -12.99 8.42
CA ALA A 5 -6.41 -11.57 8.21
C ALA A 5 -7.16 -11.02 6.98
N HIS A 6 -7.60 -9.79 7.07
CA HIS A 6 -8.12 -9.01 5.95
C HIS A 6 -7.20 -7.83 5.69
N VAL A 7 -6.76 -7.67 4.43
CA VAL A 7 -5.81 -6.62 4.04
C VAL A 7 -6.58 -5.47 3.40
N LEU A 8 -6.31 -4.26 3.85
CA LEU A 8 -6.80 -3.01 3.27
C LEU A 8 -5.65 -2.32 2.53
N VAL A 9 -5.85 -1.92 1.31
CA VAL A 9 -4.89 -1.16 0.51
C VAL A 9 -5.58 0.10 0.03
N ALA A 10 -5.08 1.27 0.43
CA ALA A 10 -5.66 2.54 0.02
C ALA A 10 -4.90 3.13 -1.15
N VAL A 11 -5.63 3.53 -2.18
CA VAL A 11 -5.07 4.20 -3.37
C VAL A 11 -5.94 5.40 -3.70
N LYS A 12 -5.33 6.59 -3.71
CA LYS A 12 -5.95 7.84 -4.15
C LYS A 12 -6.06 7.86 -5.68
N GLU A 13 -6.42 8.98 -6.23
CA GLU A 13 -6.45 9.21 -7.66
C GLU A 13 -5.05 9.07 -8.28
N LEU A 14 -4.96 8.30 -9.35
CA LEU A 14 -3.69 7.95 -10.01
C LEU A 14 -2.96 9.15 -10.60
N HIS A 15 -3.68 10.17 -11.07
CA HIS A 15 -3.05 11.34 -11.70
C HIS A 15 -2.19 12.16 -10.72
N ALA A 16 -2.52 12.12 -9.42
CA ALA A 16 -1.75 12.76 -8.36
C ALA A 16 -0.67 11.84 -7.75
N ALA A 17 -0.61 10.58 -8.18
CA ALA A 17 0.31 9.62 -7.60
C ALA A 17 1.74 9.80 -8.11
N LYS A 18 2.72 9.63 -7.20
CA LYS A 18 4.16 9.53 -7.54
C LYS A 18 4.72 10.70 -8.34
N THR A 19 4.35 11.92 -7.97
CA THR A 19 4.87 13.14 -8.63
C THR A 19 6.39 13.26 -8.60
N ARG A 20 7.06 12.66 -7.60
CA ARG A 20 8.53 12.60 -7.50
C ARG A 20 9.20 11.74 -8.58
N LEU A 21 8.43 10.90 -9.27
CA LEU A 21 8.88 10.15 -10.46
C LEU A 21 8.72 10.95 -11.78
N SER A 22 8.17 12.18 -11.74
CA SER A 22 7.93 12.99 -12.94
C SER A 22 9.19 13.42 -13.69
N GLY A 23 10.34 13.37 -13.04
CA GLY A 23 11.64 13.62 -13.69
C GLY A 23 12.12 12.46 -14.57
N VAL A 24 11.53 11.26 -14.43
CA VAL A 24 11.93 10.05 -15.16
C VAL A 24 10.84 9.56 -16.09
N PHE A 25 9.56 9.66 -15.67
CA PHE A 25 8.42 9.12 -16.40
C PHE A 25 7.36 10.19 -16.66
N ASP A 26 6.72 10.12 -17.80
CA ASP A 26 5.53 10.95 -18.07
C ASP A 26 4.31 10.49 -17.24
N THR A 27 3.18 11.18 -17.37
CA THR A 27 2.00 10.88 -16.57
C THR A 27 1.37 9.53 -16.90
N ALA A 28 1.38 9.11 -18.17
CA ALA A 28 0.80 7.84 -18.59
C ALA A 28 1.67 6.67 -18.10
N ASP A 29 2.98 6.81 -18.23
CA ASP A 29 3.97 5.84 -17.79
C ASP A 29 3.93 5.64 -16.27
N ARG A 30 3.87 6.75 -15.50
CA ARG A 30 3.70 6.69 -14.04
C ARG A 30 2.42 5.97 -13.64
N THR A 31 1.32 6.29 -14.30
CA THR A 31 0.02 5.64 -14.04
C THR A 31 0.11 4.13 -14.30
N GLY A 32 0.71 3.72 -15.41
CA GLY A 32 0.94 2.33 -15.75
C GLY A 32 1.81 1.61 -14.71
N LEU A 33 2.89 2.25 -14.29
CA LEU A 33 3.80 1.71 -13.27
C LEU A 33 3.12 1.55 -11.91
N VAL A 34 2.36 2.56 -11.45
CA VAL A 34 1.62 2.49 -10.18
C VAL A 34 0.60 1.35 -10.20
N LEU A 35 -0.14 1.19 -11.29
CA LEU A 35 -1.08 0.07 -11.43
C LEU A 35 -0.38 -1.29 -11.44
N SER A 36 0.81 -1.37 -12.02
CA SER A 36 1.60 -2.60 -12.07
C SER A 36 2.14 -2.97 -10.68
N MET A 37 2.66 -2.00 -9.92
CA MET A 37 3.09 -2.20 -8.53
C MET A 37 1.93 -2.62 -7.63
N LEU A 38 0.78 -1.96 -7.76
CA LEU A 38 -0.43 -2.34 -7.03
C LEU A 38 -0.86 -3.78 -7.36
N ARG A 39 -0.83 -4.17 -8.64
CA ARG A 39 -1.16 -5.54 -9.06
C ARG A 39 -0.26 -6.57 -8.38
N ASP A 40 1.05 -6.34 -8.38
CA ASP A 40 2.01 -7.25 -7.75
C ASP A 40 1.78 -7.34 -6.24
N THR A 41 1.61 -6.19 -5.56
CA THR A 41 1.32 -6.13 -4.12
C THR A 41 0.05 -6.91 -3.77
N LEU A 42 -1.06 -6.68 -4.50
CA LEU A 42 -2.33 -7.38 -4.26
C LEU A 42 -2.22 -8.89 -4.52
N SER A 43 -1.51 -9.28 -5.58
CA SER A 43 -1.34 -10.69 -5.92
C SER A 43 -0.59 -11.45 -4.82
N VAL A 44 0.50 -10.86 -4.32
CA VAL A 44 1.32 -11.47 -3.26
C VAL A 44 0.51 -11.67 -1.97
N VAL A 45 -0.21 -10.65 -1.51
CA VAL A 45 -0.95 -10.77 -0.23
C VAL A 45 -2.13 -11.72 -0.33
N ARG A 46 -2.79 -11.82 -1.49
CA ARG A 46 -3.89 -12.75 -1.72
C ARG A 46 -3.45 -14.22 -1.68
N ASP A 47 -2.22 -14.49 -2.09
CA ASP A 47 -1.68 -15.85 -2.10
C ASP A 47 -1.21 -16.32 -0.70
N VAL A 48 -1.26 -15.44 0.31
CA VAL A 48 -0.95 -15.81 1.69
C VAL A 48 -2.15 -16.52 2.32
N ALA A 49 -2.01 -17.79 2.66
CA ALA A 49 -3.10 -18.67 3.09
C ALA A 49 -3.92 -18.15 4.30
N THR A 50 -3.34 -17.28 5.13
CA THR A 50 -4.06 -16.67 6.26
C THR A 50 -4.84 -15.41 5.90
N VAL A 51 -4.65 -14.87 4.68
CA VAL A 51 -5.42 -13.74 4.16
C VAL A 51 -6.73 -14.27 3.57
N VAL A 52 -7.83 -13.87 4.16
CA VAL A 52 -9.17 -14.31 3.77
C VAL A 52 -9.90 -13.30 2.88
N GLY A 53 -9.39 -12.09 2.81
CA GLY A 53 -9.91 -11.03 1.96
C GLY A 53 -8.91 -9.90 1.76
N VAL A 54 -9.01 -9.23 0.62
CA VAL A 54 -8.29 -8.00 0.31
C VAL A 54 -9.31 -6.98 -0.16
N THR A 55 -9.27 -5.78 0.39
CA THR A 55 -10.13 -4.66 -0.03
C THR A 55 -9.27 -3.46 -0.43
N VAL A 56 -9.49 -2.96 -1.63
CA VAL A 56 -8.89 -1.72 -2.09
C VAL A 56 -9.85 -0.57 -1.80
N VAL A 57 -9.37 0.42 -1.06
CA VAL A 57 -10.09 1.65 -0.71
C VAL A 57 -9.68 2.71 -1.73
N THR A 58 -10.59 3.12 -2.60
CA THR A 58 -10.24 4.03 -3.70
C THR A 58 -11.46 4.75 -4.29
N PRO A 59 -11.34 6.02 -4.66
CA PRO A 59 -12.29 6.71 -5.52
C PRO A 59 -12.00 6.48 -7.01
N ASP A 60 -10.78 6.02 -7.37
CA ASP A 60 -10.33 5.92 -8.76
C ASP A 60 -10.92 4.71 -9.48
N PRO A 61 -11.64 4.91 -10.62
CA PRO A 61 -12.27 3.80 -11.34
C PRO A 61 -11.28 2.85 -12.02
N ALA A 62 -10.07 3.28 -12.37
CA ALA A 62 -9.07 2.41 -12.97
C ALA A 62 -8.47 1.47 -11.90
N VAL A 63 -8.17 2.02 -10.72
CA VAL A 63 -7.76 1.23 -9.55
C VAL A 63 -8.84 0.24 -9.16
N ALA A 64 -10.11 0.66 -9.12
CA ALA A 64 -11.23 -0.22 -8.79
C ALA A 64 -11.38 -1.37 -9.81
N ARG A 65 -11.21 -1.10 -11.11
CA ARG A 65 -11.21 -2.15 -12.14
C ARG A 65 -10.06 -3.13 -11.95
N LEU A 66 -8.84 -2.63 -11.72
CA LEU A 66 -7.68 -3.48 -11.45
C LEU A 66 -7.92 -4.36 -10.22
N ALA A 67 -8.36 -3.78 -9.10
CA ALA A 67 -8.66 -4.53 -7.87
C ALA A 67 -9.61 -5.69 -8.13
N ARG A 68 -10.74 -5.44 -8.81
CA ARG A 68 -11.69 -6.50 -9.17
C ARG A 68 -11.08 -7.56 -10.09
N SER A 69 -10.23 -7.16 -11.05
CA SER A 69 -9.60 -8.10 -12.00
C SER A 69 -8.66 -9.08 -11.32
N VAL A 70 -8.07 -8.70 -10.19
CA VAL A 70 -7.24 -9.58 -9.35
C VAL A 70 -8.04 -10.21 -8.21
N GLY A 71 -9.38 -10.06 -8.17
CA GLY A 71 -10.26 -10.66 -7.19
C GLY A 71 -10.22 -10.00 -5.80
N ALA A 72 -9.80 -8.75 -5.69
CA ALA A 72 -9.94 -7.95 -4.50
C ALA A 72 -11.32 -7.27 -4.47
N HIS A 73 -11.83 -7.04 -3.26
CA HIS A 73 -12.99 -6.19 -3.04
C HIS A 73 -12.64 -4.72 -3.23
N VAL A 74 -13.64 -3.90 -3.52
CA VAL A 74 -13.48 -2.44 -3.59
C VAL A 74 -14.41 -1.80 -2.57
N TYR A 75 -13.83 -1.01 -1.71
CA TYR A 75 -14.56 -0.10 -0.83
C TYR A 75 -14.48 1.29 -1.46
N ALA A 76 -15.63 1.81 -1.90
CA ALA A 76 -15.69 3.16 -2.41
C ALA A 76 -15.34 4.09 -1.25
N ASP A 77 -14.30 4.91 -1.42
CA ASP A 77 -14.02 5.97 -0.45
C ASP A 77 -15.28 6.84 -0.39
N PRO A 78 -15.94 6.94 0.77
CA PRO A 78 -17.00 7.92 0.92
C PRO A 78 -16.32 9.29 0.91
N ALA A 79 -16.04 9.81 -0.30
CA ALA A 79 -15.55 11.17 -0.47
C ALA A 79 -16.45 12.07 0.38
N PRO A 80 -15.91 12.91 1.26
CA PRO A 80 -16.73 13.79 2.05
C PRO A 80 -17.47 14.71 1.10
N VAL A 81 -18.78 14.63 1.08
CA VAL A 81 -19.70 15.48 0.31
C VAL A 81 -19.54 16.98 0.68
N ALA A 82 -18.56 17.34 1.51
CA ALA A 82 -18.36 18.66 2.07
C ALA A 82 -16.89 19.15 2.12
N ALA A 83 -15.98 18.63 1.30
CA ALA A 83 -14.59 19.14 1.25
C ALA A 83 -14.25 19.87 -0.06
N GLU A 84 -15.18 20.66 -0.59
CA GLU A 84 -14.96 21.48 -1.80
C GLU A 84 -13.91 22.60 -1.62
N ASN A 85 -13.25 22.73 -0.44
CA ASN A 85 -12.36 23.85 -0.16
C ASN A 85 -11.06 23.51 0.60
N ARG A 86 -10.57 22.27 0.59
CA ARG A 86 -9.26 21.94 1.16
C ARG A 86 -8.49 21.02 0.24
N GLU A 87 -7.83 21.63 -0.75
CA GLU A 87 -6.87 20.98 -1.66
C GLU A 87 -5.46 20.85 -1.04
N ASP A 88 -5.28 21.03 0.27
CA ASP A 88 -4.01 20.86 0.94
C ASP A 88 -3.71 19.36 1.21
N GLU A 89 -2.43 19.02 1.22
CA GLU A 89 -1.96 17.64 1.47
C GLU A 89 -2.52 17.08 2.80
N ALA A 90 -2.68 17.92 3.82
CA ALA A 90 -3.20 17.56 5.13
C ALA A 90 -4.68 17.14 5.08
N GLY A 91 -5.52 17.82 4.28
CA GLY A 91 -6.92 17.47 4.07
C GLY A 91 -7.08 16.11 3.39
N THR A 92 -6.22 15.84 2.41
CA THR A 92 -6.21 14.60 1.65
C THR A 92 -5.74 13.39 2.47
N GLU A 93 -4.77 13.55 3.35
CA GLU A 93 -4.32 12.51 4.29
C GLU A 93 -5.37 12.17 5.34
N HIS A 94 -6.05 13.20 5.84
CA HIS A 94 -7.16 13.00 6.79
C HIS A 94 -8.29 12.17 6.17
N SER A 95 -8.65 12.45 4.92
CA SER A 95 -9.63 11.69 4.15
C SER A 95 -9.21 10.22 3.99
N LEU A 96 -7.95 9.95 3.59
CA LEU A 96 -7.44 8.58 3.42
C LEU A 96 -7.49 7.77 4.72
N ASN A 97 -7.05 8.36 5.83
CA ASN A 97 -7.07 7.70 7.13
C ASN A 97 -8.50 7.42 7.62
N ALA A 98 -9.43 8.36 7.37
CA ALA A 98 -10.84 8.17 7.66
C ALA A 98 -11.46 7.04 6.83
N ALA A 99 -11.15 6.97 5.53
CA ALA A 99 -11.62 5.91 4.64
C ALA A 99 -11.08 4.53 5.04
N LEU A 100 -9.79 4.43 5.42
CA LEU A 100 -9.20 3.20 5.97
C LEU A 100 -9.87 2.76 7.28
N SER A 101 -10.17 3.70 8.17
CA SER A 101 -10.88 3.41 9.43
C SER A 101 -12.28 2.87 9.15
N ALA A 102 -13.05 3.52 8.26
CA ALA A 102 -14.38 3.09 7.88
C ALA A 102 -14.38 1.70 7.20
N ALA A 103 -13.41 1.45 6.32
CA ALA A 103 -13.23 0.15 5.69
C ALA A 103 -12.87 -0.94 6.72
N ALA A 104 -12.00 -0.64 7.69
CA ALA A 104 -11.64 -1.57 8.76
C ALA A 104 -12.85 -1.94 9.63
N GLU A 105 -13.67 -0.96 9.99
CA GLU A 105 -14.92 -1.20 10.71
C GLU A 105 -15.92 -2.02 9.89
N HIS A 106 -16.05 -1.72 8.59
CA HIS A 106 -16.90 -2.48 7.68
C HIS A 106 -16.47 -3.96 7.63
N VAL A 107 -15.18 -4.22 7.46
CA VAL A 107 -14.61 -5.58 7.46
C VAL A 107 -14.95 -6.28 8.78
N ARG A 108 -14.69 -5.67 9.94
CA ARG A 108 -14.92 -6.28 11.26
C ARG A 108 -16.39 -6.55 11.57
N ARG A 109 -17.31 -5.75 11.03
CA ARG A 109 -18.76 -6.03 11.16
C ARG A 109 -19.17 -7.26 10.38
N ASN A 110 -18.56 -7.51 9.24
CA ASN A 110 -18.91 -8.62 8.35
C ASN A 110 -18.08 -9.89 8.60
N GLU A 111 -16.87 -9.75 9.12
CA GLU A 111 -15.93 -10.85 9.34
C GLU A 111 -15.46 -10.87 10.79
N ARG A 112 -16.13 -11.67 11.62
CA ARG A 112 -15.81 -11.76 13.05
C ARG A 112 -14.45 -12.40 13.28
N GLY A 113 -13.66 -11.82 14.20
CA GLY A 113 -12.39 -12.37 14.65
C GLY A 113 -11.30 -12.34 13.59
N VAL A 114 -11.36 -11.37 12.65
CA VAL A 114 -10.34 -11.17 11.63
C VAL A 114 -9.34 -10.11 12.08
N ASP A 115 -8.05 -10.37 11.85
CA ASP A 115 -7.00 -9.37 11.95
C ASP A 115 -7.15 -8.39 10.77
N VAL A 116 -6.95 -7.10 10.99
CA VAL A 116 -7.00 -6.09 9.93
C VAL A 116 -5.61 -5.52 9.71
N VAL A 117 -5.20 -5.45 8.45
CA VAL A 117 -3.90 -4.90 8.04
C VAL A 117 -4.12 -3.79 7.03
N ALA A 118 -3.63 -2.58 7.29
CA ALA A 118 -3.48 -1.56 6.25
C ALA A 118 -2.07 -1.65 5.68
N LEU A 119 -1.97 -1.80 4.35
CA LEU A 119 -0.73 -2.02 3.61
C LEU A 119 -0.57 -0.95 2.54
N GLN A 120 0.66 -0.48 2.31
CA GLN A 120 0.98 0.38 1.17
C GLN A 120 0.71 -0.34 -0.16
N ALA A 121 0.36 0.45 -1.16
CA ALA A 121 -0.07 -0.05 -2.48
C ALA A 121 1.10 -0.37 -3.43
N ASP A 122 2.26 0.14 -3.14
CA ASP A 122 3.43 0.31 -4.00
C ASP A 122 4.65 -0.44 -3.47
N LEU A 123 4.44 -1.70 -3.11
CA LEU A 123 5.46 -2.63 -2.62
C LEU A 123 5.78 -3.69 -3.69
N PRO A 124 6.38 -3.31 -4.85
CA PRO A 124 6.54 -4.21 -5.97
C PRO A 124 7.49 -5.39 -5.69
N SER A 125 8.34 -5.27 -4.69
CA SER A 125 9.28 -6.32 -4.27
C SER A 125 8.80 -7.14 -3.06
N LEU A 126 7.55 -6.92 -2.61
CA LEU A 126 6.94 -7.66 -1.50
C LEU A 126 6.98 -9.17 -1.76
N ARG A 127 7.31 -9.95 -0.71
CA ARG A 127 7.29 -11.42 -0.72
C ARG A 127 6.26 -11.94 0.27
N GLY A 128 5.50 -12.95 -0.14
CA GLY A 128 4.47 -13.57 0.73
C GLY A 128 5.04 -14.15 2.03
N GLY A 129 6.32 -14.60 2.02
CA GLY A 129 7.04 -15.01 3.22
C GLY A 129 7.21 -13.88 4.22
N GLU A 130 7.69 -12.72 3.78
CA GLU A 130 7.89 -11.54 4.63
C GLU A 130 6.58 -11.05 5.23
N PHE A 131 5.52 -10.96 4.40
CA PHE A 131 4.20 -10.56 4.88
C PHE A 131 3.65 -11.52 5.94
N ARG A 132 3.77 -12.83 5.71
CA ARG A 132 3.33 -13.87 6.65
C ARG A 132 4.07 -13.79 7.98
N GLU A 133 5.39 -13.57 7.96
CA GLU A 133 6.21 -13.43 9.16
C GLU A 133 5.85 -12.15 9.94
N ALA A 134 5.69 -11.02 9.25
CA ALA A 134 5.27 -9.75 9.86
C ALA A 134 3.88 -9.88 10.51
N LEU A 135 2.93 -10.51 9.82
CA LEU A 135 1.59 -10.78 10.37
C LEU A 135 1.65 -11.70 11.60
N ALA A 136 2.49 -12.73 11.58
CA ALA A 136 2.68 -13.61 12.75
C ALA A 136 3.28 -12.84 13.94
N ALA A 137 4.28 -11.98 13.69
CA ALA A 137 4.89 -11.14 14.72
C ALA A 137 3.89 -10.09 15.29
N ALA A 138 2.97 -9.58 14.46
CA ALA A 138 1.95 -8.62 14.88
C ALA A 138 0.93 -9.21 15.88
N ARG A 139 0.66 -10.52 15.81
CA ARG A 139 -0.35 -11.21 16.63
C ARG A 139 -0.02 -11.31 18.12
N THR A 140 1.13 -10.84 18.56
CA THR A 140 1.49 -10.81 19.99
C THR A 140 0.78 -9.72 20.78
N GLY A 141 -0.15 -8.99 20.18
CA GLY A 141 -1.11 -8.09 20.83
C GLY A 141 -1.24 -6.69 20.24
N GLY A 142 -2.45 -6.16 20.28
CA GLY A 142 -2.80 -4.78 19.97
C GLY A 142 -2.54 -4.36 18.52
N ARG A 143 -2.01 -3.13 18.37
CA ARG A 143 -1.55 -2.60 17.09
C ARG A 143 -0.05 -2.73 16.93
N SER A 144 0.38 -2.96 15.70
CA SER A 144 1.80 -3.04 15.36
C SER A 144 2.07 -2.39 14.01
N VAL A 145 3.30 -1.91 13.81
CA VAL A 145 3.70 -1.18 12.60
C VAL A 145 5.01 -1.73 12.05
N VAL A 146 5.05 -1.92 10.73
CA VAL A 146 6.29 -2.06 9.96
C VAL A 146 6.61 -0.70 9.36
N VAL A 147 7.76 -0.17 9.74
CA VAL A 147 8.26 1.11 9.26
C VAL A 147 8.90 0.90 7.89
N ASP A 148 8.77 1.88 6.98
CA ASP A 148 9.38 1.85 5.66
C ASP A 148 10.92 1.75 5.70
N HIS A 149 11.55 1.61 4.56
CA HIS A 149 13.02 1.52 4.47
C HIS A 149 13.73 2.84 4.80
N HIS A 150 13.06 3.98 4.66
CA HIS A 150 13.58 5.29 5.07
C HIS A 150 13.48 5.53 6.59
N GLY A 151 12.70 4.73 7.31
CA GLY A 151 12.51 4.88 8.76
C GLY A 151 11.52 5.96 9.17
N THR A 152 10.85 6.63 8.26
CA THR A 152 9.94 7.75 8.52
C THR A 152 8.48 7.49 8.23
N GLY A 153 8.19 6.68 7.24
CA GLY A 153 6.86 6.26 6.84
C GLY A 153 6.47 4.89 7.40
N THR A 154 5.31 4.43 7.00
CA THR A 154 4.73 3.17 7.45
C THR A 154 4.38 2.31 6.23
N ALA A 155 5.04 1.18 6.10
CA ALA A 155 4.75 0.20 5.05
C ALA A 155 3.50 -0.63 5.36
N ALA A 156 3.31 -1.03 6.63
CA ALA A 156 2.13 -1.77 7.06
C ALA A 156 1.75 -1.44 8.51
N LEU A 157 0.44 -1.33 8.76
CA LEU A 157 -0.17 -1.17 10.08
C LEU A 157 -1.08 -2.37 10.34
N PHE A 158 -0.88 -3.05 11.46
CA PHE A 158 -1.62 -4.23 11.88
C PHE A 158 -2.48 -3.93 13.09
N SER A 159 -3.70 -4.46 13.11
CA SER A 159 -4.55 -4.52 14.29
C SER A 159 -5.06 -5.95 14.44
N CYS A 160 -4.39 -6.71 15.32
CA CYS A 160 -4.65 -8.13 15.55
C CYS A 160 -5.52 -8.39 16.80
N ASP A 161 -6.07 -7.35 17.40
CA ASP A 161 -7.08 -7.43 18.46
C ASP A 161 -8.40 -6.83 17.94
N PRO A 162 -9.48 -7.60 17.87
CA PRO A 162 -10.77 -7.08 17.42
C PRO A 162 -11.33 -5.92 18.27
N ALA A 163 -10.92 -5.81 19.54
CA ALA A 163 -11.34 -4.72 20.44
C ALA A 163 -10.55 -3.43 20.20
N VAL A 164 -9.40 -3.50 19.48
CA VAL A 164 -8.54 -2.34 19.22
C VAL A 164 -8.78 -1.83 17.80
N PRO A 165 -9.21 -0.57 17.60
CA PRO A 165 -9.40 0.00 16.26
C PRO A 165 -8.09 0.05 15.50
N LEU A 166 -8.14 0.09 14.14
CA LEU A 166 -6.96 0.18 13.31
C LEU A 166 -6.19 1.50 13.55
N ASP A 167 -6.92 2.61 13.72
CA ASP A 167 -6.39 3.97 13.98
C ASP A 167 -5.24 4.35 13.01
N PRO A 168 -5.50 4.41 11.70
CA PRO A 168 -4.48 4.73 10.71
C PRO A 168 -4.08 6.20 10.78
N ARG A 169 -2.78 6.46 10.66
CA ARG A 169 -2.17 7.79 10.71
C ARG A 169 -1.11 7.93 9.60
N PHE A 170 -1.47 7.44 8.39
CA PHE A 170 -0.61 7.53 7.21
C PHE A 170 -0.37 8.99 6.78
N GLY A 171 0.71 9.22 6.05
CA GLY A 171 1.22 10.49 5.60
C GLY A 171 2.64 10.77 6.10
N PRO A 172 3.25 11.94 5.82
CA PRO A 172 4.61 12.28 6.22
C PRO A 172 4.87 12.07 7.71
N GLY A 173 5.94 11.32 8.06
CA GLY A 173 6.27 11.00 9.45
C GLY A 173 5.28 10.03 10.13
N SER A 174 4.59 9.21 9.36
CA SER A 174 3.56 8.29 9.87
C SER A 174 4.11 7.26 10.83
N ALA A 175 5.36 6.81 10.69
CA ALA A 175 5.99 5.90 11.63
C ALA A 175 5.96 6.45 13.07
N LYS A 176 6.39 7.70 13.23
CA LYS A 176 6.37 8.37 14.53
C LYS A 176 4.95 8.48 15.08
N ARG A 177 3.98 8.94 14.24
CA ARG A 177 2.59 9.11 14.68
C ARG A 177 1.94 7.79 15.10
N HIS A 178 2.21 6.68 14.39
CA HIS A 178 1.71 5.38 14.79
C HIS A 178 2.31 4.89 16.11
N LEU A 179 3.64 5.06 16.31
CA LEU A 179 4.31 4.70 17.55
C LEU A 179 3.79 5.51 18.73
N GLU A 180 3.65 6.84 18.59
CA GLU A 180 3.09 7.72 19.61
C GLU A 180 1.63 7.39 19.95
N SER A 181 0.87 6.81 19.01
CA SER A 181 -0.50 6.34 19.24
C SER A 181 -0.56 4.96 19.91
N GLY A 182 0.57 4.38 20.28
CA GLY A 182 0.66 3.11 20.99
C GLY A 182 0.79 1.86 20.08
N ALA A 183 1.07 2.02 18.78
CA ALA A 183 1.42 0.89 17.95
C ALA A 183 2.86 0.42 18.25
N ARG A 184 3.05 -0.90 18.33
CA ARG A 184 4.36 -1.51 18.57
C ARG A 184 5.13 -1.65 17.26
N ARG A 185 6.40 -1.22 17.23
CA ARG A 185 7.29 -1.44 16.08
C ARG A 185 7.61 -2.94 15.92
N LEU A 186 7.60 -3.40 14.67
CA LEU A 186 8.08 -4.72 14.29
C LEU A 186 9.44 -4.61 13.60
N ASP A 187 10.43 -5.35 14.12
CA ASP A 187 11.83 -5.23 13.69
C ASP A 187 12.34 -6.46 12.90
N GLY A 188 11.47 -7.10 12.12
CA GLY A 188 11.85 -8.21 11.24
C GLY A 188 12.66 -7.77 10.01
N HIS A 189 13.42 -8.69 9.45
CA HIS A 189 14.15 -8.48 8.19
C HIS A 189 13.21 -8.77 7.01
N TRP A 190 12.48 -7.74 6.57
CA TRP A 190 11.50 -7.80 5.50
C TRP A 190 11.75 -6.68 4.47
N PRO A 191 12.84 -6.76 3.69
CA PRO A 191 13.21 -5.68 2.78
C PRO A 191 12.13 -5.38 1.74
N GLY A 192 11.50 -6.40 1.14
CA GLY A 192 10.44 -6.21 0.17
C GLY A 192 9.15 -5.61 0.76
N LEU A 193 8.84 -5.89 2.03
CA LEU A 193 7.71 -5.28 2.74
C LEU A 193 7.98 -3.83 3.14
N ARG A 194 9.24 -3.43 3.26
CA ARG A 194 9.62 -2.07 3.70
C ARG A 194 9.89 -1.11 2.56
N THR A 195 10.16 -1.61 1.35
CA THR A 195 10.55 -0.81 0.19
C THR A 195 9.32 -0.44 -0.63
N ASP A 196 8.66 0.64 -0.20
CA ASP A 196 7.68 1.37 -1.00
C ASP A 196 8.40 2.29 -1.98
N VAL A 197 7.82 2.48 -3.16
CA VAL A 197 8.44 3.22 -4.26
C VAL A 197 7.83 4.59 -4.39
N ASP A 198 8.51 5.62 -3.91
CA ASP A 198 8.12 7.03 -4.05
C ASP A 198 9.03 7.81 -5.02
N THR A 199 10.29 7.42 -5.12
CA THR A 199 11.34 8.09 -5.92
C THR A 199 11.99 7.12 -6.91
N ALA A 200 12.84 7.63 -7.79
CA ALA A 200 13.65 6.79 -8.69
C ALA A 200 14.62 5.88 -7.92
N ASP A 201 15.22 6.40 -6.86
CA ASP A 201 16.14 5.62 -6.01
C ASP A 201 15.42 4.46 -5.31
N ASP A 202 14.16 4.67 -4.89
CA ASP A 202 13.33 3.59 -4.31
C ASP A 202 13.01 2.52 -5.36
N LEU A 203 12.75 2.96 -6.61
CA LEU A 203 12.49 2.04 -7.71
C LEU A 203 13.72 1.18 -8.00
N ASP A 204 14.91 1.77 -8.01
CA ASP A 204 16.17 1.06 -8.20
C ASP A 204 16.41 0.07 -7.04
N ALA A 205 16.16 0.48 -5.80
CA ALA A 205 16.22 -0.39 -4.63
C ALA A 205 15.25 -1.57 -4.74
N ALA A 206 14.00 -1.31 -5.15
CA ALA A 206 13.01 -2.35 -5.37
C ALA A 206 13.41 -3.32 -6.49
N GLN A 207 13.98 -2.82 -7.60
CA GLN A 207 14.50 -3.65 -8.68
C GLN A 207 15.66 -4.55 -8.22
N ALA A 208 16.56 -4.02 -7.39
CA ALA A 208 17.66 -4.80 -6.81
C ALA A 208 17.16 -5.94 -5.90
N LEU A 209 16.04 -5.75 -5.19
CA LEU A 209 15.37 -6.80 -4.42
C LEU A 209 14.60 -7.79 -5.30
N GLY A 210 14.31 -7.42 -6.53
CA GLY A 210 13.51 -8.18 -7.48
C GLY A 210 12.02 -7.84 -7.39
N VAL A 211 11.53 -7.10 -8.37
CA VAL A 211 10.11 -6.71 -8.48
C VAL A 211 9.24 -7.83 -9.03
N GLY A 212 7.94 -7.75 -8.79
CA GLY A 212 6.96 -8.69 -9.32
C GLY A 212 6.79 -8.61 -10.85
N PRO A 213 6.06 -9.58 -11.43
CA PRO A 213 5.99 -9.74 -12.88
C PRO A 213 5.30 -8.58 -13.60
N ALA A 214 4.29 -7.95 -13.00
CA ALA A 214 3.60 -6.84 -13.64
C ALA A 214 4.47 -5.58 -13.68
N THR A 215 5.15 -5.27 -12.56
CA THR A 215 6.09 -4.14 -12.48
C THR A 215 7.26 -4.34 -13.43
N ARG A 216 7.82 -5.56 -13.49
CA ARG A 216 8.91 -5.88 -14.42
C ARG A 216 8.49 -5.64 -15.86
N ALA A 217 7.34 -6.18 -16.28
CA ALA A 217 6.83 -6.00 -17.64
C ALA A 217 6.60 -4.52 -17.99
N ALA A 218 6.11 -3.72 -17.03
CA ALA A 218 5.93 -2.29 -17.23
C ALA A 218 7.29 -1.58 -17.44
N LEU A 219 8.30 -1.89 -16.62
CA LEU A 219 9.64 -1.31 -16.74
C LEU A 219 10.32 -1.71 -18.04
N ASP A 220 10.21 -2.97 -18.47
CA ASP A 220 10.74 -3.46 -19.73
C ASP A 220 10.10 -2.72 -20.93
N ALA A 221 8.78 -2.50 -20.91
CA ALA A 221 8.09 -1.72 -21.94
C ALA A 221 8.58 -0.27 -22.02
N LEU A 222 8.79 0.38 -20.86
CA LEU A 222 9.31 1.74 -20.77
C LEU A 222 10.73 1.86 -21.32
N ALA A 223 11.59 0.89 -21.02
CA ALA A 223 12.97 0.86 -21.54
C ALA A 223 13.03 0.76 -23.06
N HIS A 224 12.06 0.09 -23.69
CA HIS A 224 11.97 -0.05 -25.15
C HIS A 224 11.37 1.19 -25.84
N THR A 225 10.63 2.03 -25.11
CA THR A 225 9.95 3.21 -25.65
C THR A 225 10.83 4.46 -25.62
N THR A 226 11.89 4.47 -24.82
CA THR A 226 12.86 5.57 -24.78
C THR A 226 13.85 5.41 -25.93
N PRO A 227 13.78 6.19 -27.06
CA PRO A 227 14.78 6.14 -28.08
C PRO A 227 16.12 6.58 -27.47
N SER A 228 17.15 5.76 -27.67
CA SER A 228 18.53 6.09 -27.34
C SER A 228 18.82 7.54 -27.69
N ARG A 229 18.99 8.41 -26.69
CA ARG A 229 19.68 9.68 -26.87
C ARG A 229 21.17 9.34 -27.08
N CYS A 230 21.45 8.66 -28.18
CA CYS A 230 22.81 8.59 -28.71
C CYS A 230 23.12 9.89 -29.42
N GLY A 231 24.08 10.60 -28.89
CA GLY A 231 25.15 11.34 -29.54
C GLY A 231 24.78 12.28 -30.70
N ASN A 232 24.91 13.58 -30.45
CA ASN A 232 25.63 14.39 -31.43
C ASN A 232 26.73 15.15 -30.68
N GLU A 233 27.93 14.77 -31.03
CA GLU A 233 29.16 15.56 -30.80
C GLU A 233 29.07 16.92 -31.50
#